data_10c31622384bce0cfeeb28ef94904102
#
_entry.id   10c31622384bce0cfeeb28ef94904102
#
_cell.length_a   1.000
_cell.length_b   1.000
_cell.length_c   1.000
_cell.angle_alpha   90.00
_cell.angle_beta   90.00
_cell.angle_gamma   90.00
#
_symmetry.space_group_name_H-M   'P 1'
#
loop_
_entity.id
_entity.type
_entity.pdbx_description
1 polymer ?
#
loop_
_entity_poly.entity_id
_entity_poly.type
_entity_poly.pdbx_seq_one_letter_code
_entity_poly.pdbx_strand_id
1 'polypeptide(L)'
;LQSLSLSKEWSSIKCNFDDHFIAVTSQPEKAKEIGFSNHNIIQFPNEIGGRYSMWSPISLPAILELGEEFIDFLKGGAEADNQLLEDKSYQEFIKTLCFSDIWYNNFANKGTRVLLMYSWKMRFFKDYAQQLEMESIGKQPNINSIFKKTGQVIFGGFGSTAQHSYFQLLHQGTASA
;
A
#
# COMPACT_ATOMS: atom_id res chain seq x y z
N LEU A 1 20.77 -0.18 7.79
CA LEU A 1 21.53 -1.19 8.54
C LEU A 1 23.01 -0.86 8.62
N GLN A 2 23.71 -0.50 7.55
CA GLN A 2 25.10 -0.06 7.60
C GLN A 2 25.28 1.16 8.54
N SER A 3 24.32 2.08 8.56
CA SER A 3 24.36 3.24 9.49
C SER A 3 24.20 2.86 10.96
N LEU A 4 23.45 1.80 11.26
CA LEU A 4 23.28 1.27 12.63
C LEU A 4 24.52 0.52 13.11
N SER A 5 25.12 -0.32 12.24
CA SER A 5 26.36 -1.06 12.60
C SER A 5 27.57 -0.13 12.79
N LEU A 6 27.52 1.08 12.24
CA LEU A 6 28.55 2.11 12.36
C LEU A 6 28.27 3.08 13.52
N SER A 7 27.12 3.01 14.21
CA SER A 7 26.84 3.89 15.33
C SER A 7 27.72 3.53 16.53
N LYS A 8 28.31 4.56 17.17
CA LYS A 8 29.14 4.37 18.40
C LYS A 8 28.38 3.69 19.53
N GLU A 9 27.06 3.89 19.57
CA GLU A 9 26.17 3.28 20.57
C GLU A 9 26.08 1.77 20.36
N TRP A 10 25.93 1.33 19.11
CA TRP A 10 25.84 -0.09 18.79
C TRP A 10 27.18 -0.84 18.99
N SER A 11 28.29 -0.20 18.63
CA SER A 11 29.62 -0.80 18.82
C SER A 11 30.03 -0.93 20.29
N SER A 12 29.35 -0.25 21.20
CA SER A 12 29.57 -0.38 22.65
C SER A 12 28.82 -1.58 23.27
N ILE A 13 27.83 -2.14 22.56
CA ILE A 13 27.03 -3.27 23.02
C ILE A 13 27.75 -4.56 22.60
N LYS A 14 28.26 -5.30 23.57
CA LYS A 14 28.89 -6.62 23.36
C LYS A 14 27.80 -7.71 23.15
N CYS A 15 27.05 -7.63 22.07
CA CYS A 15 26.08 -8.64 21.70
C CYS A 15 26.32 -9.09 20.27
N ASN A 16 25.94 -10.33 19.99
CA ASN A 16 25.96 -10.81 18.63
C ASN A 16 24.83 -10.12 17.83
N PHE A 17 25.16 -9.55 16.69
CA PHE A 17 24.22 -8.87 15.82
C PHE A 17 23.04 -9.79 15.43
N ASP A 18 23.32 -11.04 15.19
CA ASP A 18 22.35 -12.08 14.82
C ASP A 18 21.30 -12.37 15.91
N ASP A 19 21.60 -12.08 17.18
CA ASP A 19 20.65 -12.31 18.28
C ASP A 19 19.54 -11.24 18.35
N HIS A 20 19.70 -10.14 17.62
CA HIS A 20 18.84 -8.97 17.74
C HIS A 20 18.18 -8.54 16.44
N PHE A 21 18.61 -9.08 15.28
CA PHE A 21 18.12 -8.65 13.99
C PHE A 21 17.69 -9.82 13.10
N ILE A 22 16.64 -9.61 12.36
CA ILE A 22 16.17 -10.47 11.28
C ILE A 22 16.21 -9.66 9.99
N ALA A 23 16.80 -10.22 8.94
CA ALA A 23 16.79 -9.62 7.61
C ALA A 23 15.59 -10.15 6.82
N VAL A 24 14.68 -9.26 6.43
CA VAL A 24 13.62 -9.57 5.45
C VAL A 24 14.06 -8.99 4.11
N THR A 25 14.42 -9.81 3.14
CA THR A 25 15.09 -9.33 1.93
C THR A 25 14.82 -10.21 0.72
N SER A 26 14.81 -9.60 -0.46
CA SER A 26 14.87 -10.33 -1.73
C SER A 26 16.31 -10.68 -2.17
N GLN A 27 17.33 -10.21 -1.44
CA GLN A 27 18.74 -10.40 -1.77
C GLN A 27 19.49 -11.04 -0.60
N PRO A 28 19.29 -12.34 -0.34
CA PRO A 28 19.86 -13.04 0.83
C PRO A 28 21.39 -12.97 0.87
N GLU A 29 22.05 -13.02 -0.28
CA GLU A 29 23.51 -12.98 -0.33
C GLU A 29 24.06 -11.65 0.20
N LYS A 30 23.43 -10.53 -0.10
CA LYS A 30 23.79 -9.23 0.49
C LYS A 30 23.59 -9.19 2.02
N ALA A 31 22.57 -9.86 2.53
CA ALA A 31 22.36 -9.95 3.95
C ALA A 31 23.50 -10.76 4.63
N LYS A 32 23.95 -11.86 4.01
CA LYS A 32 25.09 -12.64 4.47
C LYS A 32 26.40 -11.84 4.49
N GLU A 33 26.64 -11.05 3.43
CA GLU A 33 27.81 -10.15 3.36
C GLU A 33 27.84 -9.12 4.51
N ILE A 34 26.68 -8.72 5.02
CA ILE A 34 26.53 -7.79 6.15
C ILE A 34 26.72 -8.51 7.50
N GLY A 35 26.66 -9.85 7.52
CA GLY A 35 26.88 -10.67 8.71
C GLY A 35 25.66 -11.42 9.24
N PHE A 36 24.53 -11.44 8.51
CA PHE A 36 23.38 -12.25 8.89
C PHE A 36 23.64 -13.74 8.65
N SER A 37 23.32 -14.56 9.62
CA SER A 37 23.27 -16.02 9.43
C SER A 37 22.00 -16.43 8.66
N ASN A 38 22.06 -17.61 8.05
CA ASN A 38 20.94 -18.10 7.22
C ASN A 38 19.61 -18.22 7.97
N HIS A 39 19.62 -18.51 9.26
CA HIS A 39 18.40 -18.66 10.07
C HIS A 39 17.73 -17.32 10.40
N ASN A 40 18.47 -16.21 10.27
CA ASN A 40 17.96 -14.86 10.48
C ASN A 40 17.63 -14.12 9.18
N ILE A 41 17.60 -14.84 8.05
CA ILE A 41 17.23 -14.28 6.76
C ILE A 41 15.88 -14.86 6.33
N ILE A 42 14.89 -14.00 6.19
CA ILE A 42 13.58 -14.32 5.61
C ILE A 42 13.56 -13.76 4.20
N GLN A 43 13.56 -14.67 3.23
CA GLN A 43 13.57 -14.30 1.82
C GLN A 43 12.16 -14.12 1.27
N PHE A 44 11.99 -13.16 0.35
CA PHE A 44 10.80 -13.00 -0.49
C PHE A 44 11.20 -12.79 -1.95
N PRO A 45 10.29 -13.05 -2.93
CA PRO A 45 10.57 -12.89 -4.36
C PRO A 45 10.92 -11.46 -4.76
N ASN A 46 11.84 -11.29 -5.73
CA ASN A 46 12.27 -9.98 -6.22
C ASN A 46 11.16 -9.16 -6.89
N GLU A 47 10.12 -9.84 -7.36
CA GLU A 47 8.99 -9.26 -8.09
C GLU A 47 8.02 -8.51 -7.19
N ILE A 48 8.14 -8.67 -5.88
CA ILE A 48 7.26 -8.01 -4.91
C ILE A 48 7.64 -6.54 -4.78
N GLY A 49 6.77 -5.67 -5.31
CA GLY A 49 6.90 -4.23 -5.16
C GLY A 49 6.40 -3.72 -3.80
N GLY A 50 6.93 -2.56 -3.34
CA GLY A 50 6.67 -2.01 -2.01
C GLY A 50 5.19 -1.91 -1.62
N ARG A 51 4.34 -1.34 -2.49
CA ARG A 51 2.91 -1.15 -2.23
C ARG A 51 2.07 -2.43 -2.23
N TYR A 52 2.62 -3.51 -2.77
CA TYR A 52 2.02 -4.86 -2.71
C TYR A 52 2.66 -5.77 -1.65
N SER A 53 3.64 -5.26 -0.92
CA SER A 53 4.47 -6.05 -0.02
C SER A 53 3.76 -6.51 1.25
N MET A 54 2.61 -5.95 1.57
CA MET A 54 1.83 -6.35 2.76
C MET A 54 1.40 -7.82 2.75
N TRP A 55 1.35 -8.44 1.57
CA TRP A 55 1.05 -9.88 1.38
C TRP A 55 2.28 -10.79 1.45
N SER A 56 3.43 -10.25 1.80
CA SER A 56 4.74 -10.92 1.81
C SER A 56 5.38 -10.88 3.20
N PRO A 57 6.51 -11.56 3.42
CA PRO A 57 7.27 -11.49 4.66
C PRO A 57 7.69 -10.08 5.11
N ILE A 58 7.61 -9.07 4.25
CA ILE A 58 7.82 -7.66 4.63
C ILE A 58 6.84 -7.22 5.71
N SER A 59 5.67 -7.86 5.81
CA SER A 59 4.67 -7.61 6.86
C SER A 59 5.03 -8.19 8.23
N LEU A 60 6.21 -8.79 8.39
CA LEU A 60 6.61 -9.40 9.66
C LEU A 60 6.33 -8.53 10.90
N PRO A 61 6.61 -7.22 10.91
CA PRO A 61 6.26 -6.38 12.07
C PRO A 61 4.75 -6.36 12.36
N ALA A 62 3.91 -6.33 11.32
CA ALA A 62 2.46 -6.38 11.48
C ALA A 62 1.99 -7.76 11.96
N ILE A 63 2.63 -8.83 11.50
CA ILE A 63 2.36 -10.20 11.96
C ILE A 63 2.65 -10.33 13.45
N LEU A 64 3.76 -9.80 13.90
CA LEU A 64 4.17 -9.84 15.31
C LEU A 64 3.23 -9.02 16.21
N GLU A 65 2.73 -7.90 15.72
CA GLU A 65 1.79 -7.03 16.44
C GLU A 65 0.37 -7.61 16.50
N LEU A 66 -0.13 -8.13 15.39
CA LEU A 66 -1.52 -8.59 15.25
C LEU A 66 -1.71 -10.06 15.61
N GLY A 67 -0.64 -10.86 15.59
CA GLY A 67 -0.73 -12.29 15.88
C GLY A 67 -1.74 -13.01 14.98
N GLU A 68 -2.69 -13.73 15.57
CA GLU A 68 -3.70 -14.50 14.83
C GLU A 68 -4.62 -13.64 13.96
N GLU A 69 -4.88 -12.39 14.33
CA GLU A 69 -5.70 -11.47 13.50
C GLU A 69 -5.09 -11.21 12.12
N PHE A 70 -3.77 -11.37 11.99
CA PHE A 70 -3.10 -11.24 10.69
C PHE A 70 -3.49 -12.37 9.72
N ILE A 71 -3.81 -13.55 10.24
CA ILE A 71 -4.30 -14.67 9.43
C ILE A 71 -5.64 -14.33 8.81
N ASP A 72 -6.53 -13.67 9.55
CA ASP A 72 -7.82 -13.24 9.01
C ASP A 72 -7.68 -12.14 7.96
N PHE A 73 -6.69 -11.27 8.10
CA PHE A 73 -6.32 -10.32 7.06
C PHE A 73 -5.89 -11.03 5.76
N LEU A 74 -5.04 -12.06 5.85
CA LEU A 74 -4.63 -12.86 4.68
C LEU A 74 -5.80 -13.62 4.05
N LYS A 75 -6.70 -14.19 4.87
CA LYS A 75 -7.93 -14.86 4.38
C LYS A 75 -8.81 -13.87 3.60
N GLY A 76 -8.96 -12.63 4.07
CA GLY A 76 -9.70 -11.60 3.36
C GLY A 76 -9.14 -11.32 1.96
N GLY A 77 -7.80 -11.27 1.83
CA GLY A 77 -7.14 -11.15 0.52
C GLY A 77 -7.41 -12.35 -0.39
N ALA A 78 -7.25 -13.56 0.15
CA ALA A 78 -7.51 -14.79 -0.60
C ALA A 78 -8.98 -14.91 -1.05
N GLU A 79 -9.92 -14.47 -0.21
CA GLU A 79 -11.34 -14.42 -0.56
C GLU A 79 -11.60 -13.47 -1.73
N ALA A 80 -11.00 -12.28 -1.71
CA ALA A 80 -11.13 -11.32 -2.82
C ALA A 80 -10.55 -11.87 -4.13
N ASP A 81 -9.42 -12.58 -4.07
CA ASP A 81 -8.83 -13.25 -5.23
C ASP A 81 -9.76 -14.33 -5.80
N ASN A 82 -10.34 -15.18 -4.94
CA ASN A 82 -11.29 -16.20 -5.35
C ASN A 82 -12.55 -15.60 -5.98
N GLN A 83 -13.12 -14.55 -5.38
CA GLN A 83 -14.27 -13.85 -5.94
C GLN A 83 -13.96 -13.23 -7.31
N LEU A 84 -12.77 -12.65 -7.47
CA LEU A 84 -12.36 -12.08 -8.74
C LEU A 84 -12.22 -13.14 -9.85
N LEU A 85 -11.80 -14.36 -9.49
CA LEU A 85 -11.62 -15.47 -10.45
C LEU A 85 -12.94 -16.19 -10.79
N GLU A 86 -13.84 -16.34 -9.83
CA GLU A 86 -14.95 -17.27 -9.93
C GLU A 86 -16.33 -16.60 -9.94
N ASP A 87 -16.48 -15.39 -9.34
CA ASP A 87 -17.77 -14.71 -9.23
C ASP A 87 -17.94 -13.63 -10.32
N LYS A 88 -18.83 -13.89 -11.26
CA LYS A 88 -19.15 -12.96 -12.34
C LYS A 88 -19.70 -11.63 -11.86
N SER A 89 -20.50 -11.62 -10.79
CA SER A 89 -21.07 -10.38 -10.26
C SER A 89 -20.01 -9.52 -9.59
N TYR A 90 -19.06 -10.13 -8.92
CA TYR A 90 -17.91 -9.43 -8.37
C TYR A 90 -16.99 -8.87 -9.48
N GLN A 91 -16.76 -9.64 -10.54
CA GLN A 91 -16.02 -9.17 -11.72
C GLN A 91 -16.68 -7.95 -12.37
N GLU A 92 -18.01 -7.96 -12.55
CA GLU A 92 -18.74 -6.81 -13.08
C GLU A 92 -18.71 -5.60 -12.15
N PHE A 93 -18.76 -5.82 -10.85
CA PHE A 93 -18.57 -4.76 -9.87
C PHE A 93 -17.18 -4.10 -10.00
N ILE A 94 -16.10 -4.89 -10.04
CA ILE A 94 -14.74 -4.36 -10.21
C ILE A 94 -14.58 -3.64 -11.55
N LYS A 95 -15.11 -4.20 -12.65
CA LYS A 95 -15.11 -3.52 -13.96
C LYS A 95 -15.84 -2.17 -13.89
N THR A 96 -16.99 -2.12 -13.22
CA THR A 96 -17.76 -0.89 -13.06
C THR A 96 -16.97 0.18 -12.31
N LEU A 97 -16.24 -0.20 -11.25
CA LEU A 97 -15.35 0.73 -10.55
C LEU A 97 -14.25 1.26 -11.46
N CYS A 98 -13.57 0.39 -12.20
CA CYS A 98 -12.50 0.79 -13.12
C CYS A 98 -13.02 1.71 -14.23
N PHE A 99 -14.17 1.38 -14.83
CA PHE A 99 -14.78 2.24 -15.85
C PHE A 99 -15.26 3.58 -15.27
N SER A 100 -15.76 3.60 -14.05
CA SER A 100 -16.12 4.83 -13.36
C SER A 100 -14.92 5.76 -13.19
N ASP A 101 -13.77 5.23 -12.77
CA ASP A 101 -12.55 6.01 -12.64
C ASP A 101 -12.10 6.60 -13.99
N ILE A 102 -12.11 5.79 -15.05
CA ILE A 102 -11.79 6.24 -16.40
C ILE A 102 -12.77 7.34 -16.85
N TRP A 103 -14.06 7.12 -16.61
CA TRP A 103 -15.11 8.06 -16.99
C TRP A 103 -14.95 9.41 -16.29
N TYR A 104 -14.85 9.38 -14.96
CA TYR A 104 -14.71 10.61 -14.19
C TYR A 104 -13.46 11.38 -14.56
N ASN A 105 -12.33 10.69 -14.71
CA ASN A 105 -11.06 11.34 -14.99
C ASN A 105 -10.97 11.89 -16.42
N ASN A 106 -11.38 11.12 -17.43
CA ASN A 106 -11.17 11.49 -18.84
C ASN A 106 -12.37 12.22 -19.49
N PHE A 107 -13.60 11.95 -19.07
CA PHE A 107 -14.79 12.49 -19.71
C PHE A 107 -15.51 13.52 -18.84
N ALA A 108 -15.64 13.30 -17.55
CA ALA A 108 -16.29 14.24 -16.64
C ALA A 108 -15.34 15.31 -16.07
N ASN A 109 -14.06 15.26 -16.44
CA ASN A 109 -13.00 16.18 -15.98
C ASN A 109 -12.87 16.28 -14.46
N LYS A 110 -13.09 15.15 -13.76
CA LYS A 110 -12.91 15.03 -12.31
C LYS A 110 -11.51 14.46 -12.03
N GLY A 111 -10.53 15.32 -11.89
CA GLY A 111 -9.13 14.95 -11.66
C GLY A 111 -8.78 14.59 -10.23
N THR A 112 -9.74 14.62 -9.32
CA THR A 112 -9.54 14.34 -7.90
C THR A 112 -10.58 13.35 -7.39
N ARG A 113 -10.19 12.54 -6.42
CA ARG A 113 -11.06 11.60 -5.71
C ARG A 113 -10.81 11.71 -4.21
N VAL A 114 -11.89 11.79 -3.43
CA VAL A 114 -11.80 11.85 -1.98
C VAL A 114 -12.12 10.49 -1.36
N LEU A 115 -11.29 10.05 -0.42
CA LEU A 115 -11.49 8.85 0.38
C LEU A 115 -11.73 9.24 1.84
N LEU A 116 -12.92 8.96 2.33
CA LEU A 116 -13.36 9.31 3.69
C LEU A 116 -13.59 8.04 4.50
N MET A 117 -12.69 7.81 5.46
CA MET A 117 -12.77 6.65 6.33
C MET A 117 -13.45 7.02 7.64
N TYR A 118 -14.62 6.44 7.92
CA TYR A 118 -15.35 6.64 9.18
C TYR A 118 -15.05 5.57 10.22
N SER A 119 -14.37 4.48 9.84
CA SER A 119 -13.83 3.51 10.78
C SER A 119 -12.44 3.94 11.24
N TRP A 120 -12.24 3.99 12.56
CA TRP A 120 -10.93 4.31 13.13
C TRP A 120 -9.84 3.33 12.70
N LYS A 121 -10.16 2.05 12.55
CA LYS A 121 -9.22 1.04 12.04
C LYS A 121 -8.73 1.35 10.62
N MET A 122 -9.54 2.02 9.81
CA MET A 122 -9.23 2.37 8.42
C MET A 122 -8.69 3.79 8.25
N ARG A 123 -8.41 4.54 9.31
CA ARG A 123 -8.02 5.96 9.24
C ARG A 123 -6.82 6.26 8.33
N PHE A 124 -5.91 5.31 8.17
CA PHE A 124 -4.73 5.43 7.30
C PHE A 124 -4.91 4.81 5.91
N PHE A 125 -6.08 4.25 5.61
CA PHE A 125 -6.30 3.60 4.32
C PHE A 125 -6.09 4.56 3.13
N LYS A 126 -6.42 5.83 3.29
CA LYS A 126 -6.19 6.83 2.23
C LYS A 126 -4.70 6.95 1.86
N ASP A 127 -3.80 6.87 2.84
CA ASP A 127 -2.35 6.99 2.61
C ASP A 127 -1.84 5.78 1.82
N TYR A 128 -2.34 4.59 2.15
CA TYR A 128 -2.09 3.38 1.38
C TYR A 128 -2.63 3.49 -0.04
N ALA A 129 -3.89 3.90 -0.21
CA ALA A 129 -4.53 4.06 -1.52
C ALA A 129 -3.82 5.11 -2.39
N GLN A 130 -3.32 6.20 -1.79
CA GLN A 130 -2.50 7.18 -2.50
C GLN A 130 -1.29 6.51 -3.16
N GLN A 131 -0.50 5.78 -2.40
CA GLN A 131 0.67 5.10 -2.97
C GLN A 131 0.25 4.01 -3.95
N LEU A 132 -0.74 3.20 -3.60
CA LEU A 132 -1.21 2.09 -4.44
C LEU A 132 -1.61 2.57 -5.84
N GLU A 133 -2.40 3.63 -5.93
CA GLU A 133 -2.95 4.11 -7.19
C GLU A 133 -2.08 5.19 -7.84
N MET A 134 -1.74 6.25 -7.12
CA MET A 134 -1.03 7.40 -7.72
C MET A 134 0.37 7.03 -8.18
N GLU A 135 1.06 6.10 -7.51
CA GLU A 135 2.34 5.58 -7.99
C GLU A 135 2.17 4.55 -9.11
N SER A 136 1.15 3.68 -9.04
CA SER A 136 0.94 2.63 -10.04
C SER A 136 0.53 3.19 -11.39
N ILE A 137 -0.46 4.07 -11.42
CA ILE A 137 -1.04 4.64 -12.63
C ILE A 137 -0.63 6.09 -12.89
N GLY A 138 0.18 6.69 -12.01
CA GLY A 138 0.73 8.05 -12.15
C GLY A 138 1.84 8.14 -13.20
N LYS A 139 1.57 7.64 -14.41
CA LYS A 139 2.51 7.57 -15.53
C LYS A 139 1.88 8.24 -16.75
N GLN A 140 2.73 8.70 -17.68
CA GLN A 140 2.23 9.27 -18.92
C GLN A 140 1.46 8.21 -19.73
N PRO A 141 0.33 8.56 -20.32
CA PRO A 141 -0.39 7.64 -21.20
C PRO A 141 0.46 7.33 -22.44
N ASN A 142 0.21 6.18 -23.05
CA ASN A 142 0.78 5.88 -24.36
C ASN A 142 0.37 6.98 -25.36
N ILE A 143 1.31 7.41 -26.21
CA ILE A 143 1.07 8.48 -27.17
C ILE A 143 -0.12 8.20 -28.11
N ASN A 144 -0.38 6.93 -28.40
CA ASN A 144 -1.48 6.46 -29.24
C ASN A 144 -2.78 6.22 -28.45
N SER A 145 -2.78 6.43 -27.12
CA SER A 145 -3.98 6.24 -26.31
C SER A 145 -5.02 7.31 -26.61
N ILE A 146 -6.28 6.89 -26.68
CA ILE A 146 -7.43 7.80 -26.72
C ILE A 146 -7.63 8.49 -25.38
N PHE A 147 -7.22 7.84 -24.27
CA PHE A 147 -7.27 8.41 -22.94
C PHE A 147 -6.02 9.28 -22.68
N LYS A 148 -6.24 10.49 -22.25
CA LYS A 148 -5.17 11.47 -22.02
C LYS A 148 -4.78 11.63 -20.55
N LYS A 149 -5.58 11.10 -19.63
CA LYS A 149 -5.34 11.13 -18.20
C LYS A 149 -5.27 9.70 -17.67
N THR A 150 -4.29 9.43 -16.84
CA THR A 150 -4.03 8.07 -16.34
C THR A 150 -4.55 7.85 -14.93
N GLY A 151 -4.44 8.82 -14.04
CA GLY A 151 -4.88 8.70 -12.65
C GLY A 151 -5.47 9.99 -12.11
N GLN A 152 -6.20 9.85 -11.01
CA GLN A 152 -6.73 10.97 -10.24
C GLN A 152 -5.83 11.27 -9.05
N VAL A 153 -5.88 12.51 -8.56
CA VAL A 153 -5.29 12.86 -7.28
C VAL A 153 -6.19 12.33 -6.17
N ILE A 154 -5.67 11.45 -5.35
CA ILE A 154 -6.38 10.91 -4.19
C ILE A 154 -6.02 11.73 -2.97
N PHE A 155 -7.05 12.25 -2.28
CA PHE A 155 -6.91 12.87 -0.97
C PHE A 155 -8.01 12.37 -0.04
N GLY A 156 -7.98 12.78 1.21
CA GLY A 156 -9.01 12.37 2.14
C GLY A 156 -8.51 12.34 3.57
N GLY A 157 -9.22 11.61 4.41
CA GLY A 157 -8.88 11.52 5.82
C GLY A 157 -9.89 10.74 6.64
N PHE A 158 -9.72 10.79 7.95
CA PHE A 158 -10.70 10.29 8.87
C PHE A 158 -11.93 11.18 8.86
N GLY A 159 -13.11 10.61 8.60
CA GLY A 159 -14.33 11.34 8.30
C GLY A 159 -14.69 12.42 9.29
N SER A 160 -14.62 12.14 10.58
CA SER A 160 -14.95 13.12 11.64
C SER A 160 -14.07 14.37 11.58
N THR A 161 -12.75 14.22 11.36
CA THR A 161 -11.83 15.37 11.24
C THR A 161 -11.96 16.05 9.87
N ALA A 162 -12.16 15.26 8.82
CA ALA A 162 -12.30 15.74 7.47
C ALA A 162 -13.50 16.67 7.29
N GLN A 163 -14.60 16.44 8.00
CA GLN A 163 -15.78 17.30 7.99
C GLN A 163 -15.45 18.76 8.36
N HIS A 164 -14.55 18.97 9.28
CA HIS A 164 -14.13 20.30 9.72
C HIS A 164 -13.02 20.91 8.84
N SER A 165 -12.45 20.15 7.91
CA SER A 165 -11.35 20.63 7.08
C SER A 165 -11.81 21.10 5.70
N TYR A 166 -12.51 20.26 4.94
CA TYR A 166 -12.80 20.53 3.53
C TYR A 166 -14.23 20.22 3.07
N PHE A 167 -15.13 19.79 3.94
CA PHE A 167 -16.52 19.53 3.55
C PHE A 167 -17.25 20.79 3.10
N GLN A 168 -16.90 21.96 3.65
CA GLN A 168 -17.44 23.22 3.17
C GLN A 168 -17.19 23.41 1.67
N LEU A 169 -15.96 23.13 1.21
CA LEU A 169 -15.60 23.20 -0.21
C LEU A 169 -16.34 22.16 -1.05
N LEU A 170 -16.46 20.92 -0.56
CA LEU A 170 -17.14 19.84 -1.28
C LEU A 170 -18.65 20.08 -1.43
N HIS A 171 -19.30 20.69 -0.44
CA HIS A 171 -20.75 20.90 -0.46
C HIS A 171 -21.19 22.20 -1.13
N GLN A 172 -20.42 23.25 -0.98
CA GLN A 172 -20.84 24.61 -1.39
C GLN A 172 -19.80 25.32 -2.27
N GLY A 173 -18.62 24.73 -2.47
CA GLY A 173 -17.58 25.31 -3.29
C GLY A 173 -17.76 25.01 -4.77
N THR A 174 -16.90 25.61 -5.59
CA THR A 174 -16.86 25.41 -7.05
C THR A 174 -15.94 24.26 -7.47
N ALA A 175 -15.10 23.76 -6.56
CA ALA A 175 -14.27 22.61 -6.82
C ALA A 175 -15.10 21.31 -6.78
N SER A 176 -14.80 20.39 -7.68
CA SER A 176 -15.46 19.09 -7.75
C SER A 176 -14.42 17.97 -7.68
N ALA A 177 -14.55 17.16 -6.66
CA ALA A 177 -13.81 15.92 -6.53
C ALA A 177 -14.51 14.76 -7.25
#